data_ee00f063da9ffe4eca6f8487a176e502
#
_entry.id   ee00f063da9ffe4eca6f8487a176e502
#
_cell.length_a   1.000
_cell.length_b   1.000
_cell.length_c   1.000
_cell.angle_alpha   90.00
_cell.angle_beta   90.00
_cell.angle_gamma   90.00
#
_symmetry.space_group_name_H-M   'P 1'
#
loop_
_entity.id
_entity.type
_entity.pdbx_description
1 polymer ?
#
loop_
_entity_poly.entity_id
_entity_poly.type
_entity_poly.pdbx_seq_one_letter_code
_entity_poly.pdbx_strand_id
1 'polypeptide(L)'
;MTNIVFFGSSEYSVIILKKLLEIKDFQISAIVSKIDKPAGRNQKITPNPVASFAKQHNLNLLQIESFTPEFKLKIRNLKLDIGICVAFGPPYFDQEMIDLPKYKIVNIHPSPLPKYRGATPGPWQIINGEINSAVTFFQIDALPDHGPIITQIPFYITPTETSVTFYQKAFALAANSLETILKKYIDDLRSTTDNLIPQDHSQKSYYPKFDKESAQINWVWDNKKIDRFVRALTPWPIAWTYVINKQEQKLKMKIFTFNTEPVEVQIEGKQKTLWPEVSKYYSIDKSQV
;
A
#
# COMPACT_ATOMS: atom_id res chain seq x y z
N MET A 1 5.52 -21.05 21.35
CA MET A 1 5.25 -20.69 19.95
C MET A 1 4.12 -19.69 19.95
N THR A 2 4.24 -18.60 19.22
CA THR A 2 3.25 -17.50 19.16
C THR A 2 2.30 -17.73 17.97
N ASN A 3 1.01 -17.84 18.23
CA ASN A 3 -0.02 -18.07 17.22
C ASN A 3 -0.42 -16.76 16.54
N ILE A 4 -0.25 -16.68 15.20
CA ILE A 4 -0.48 -15.49 14.41
C ILE A 4 -1.67 -15.66 13.49
N VAL A 5 -2.51 -14.62 13.38
CA VAL A 5 -3.37 -14.39 12.22
C VAL A 5 -2.76 -13.30 11.36
N PHE A 6 -2.62 -13.55 10.06
CA PHE A 6 -2.10 -12.59 9.11
C PHE A 6 -3.22 -12.03 8.24
N PHE A 7 -3.33 -10.70 8.12
CA PHE A 7 -4.28 -10.00 7.26
C PHE A 7 -3.52 -9.28 6.14
N GLY A 8 -3.81 -9.64 4.89
CA GLY A 8 -3.13 -9.02 3.75
C GLY A 8 -3.75 -9.38 2.41
N SER A 9 -3.49 -8.57 1.38
CA SER A 9 -4.01 -8.84 0.02
C SER A 9 -3.05 -8.44 -1.10
N SER A 10 -2.04 -7.60 -0.83
CA SER A 10 -1.12 -7.06 -1.83
C SER A 10 0.14 -7.93 -2.01
N GLU A 11 0.88 -7.66 -3.08
CA GLU A 11 2.22 -8.23 -3.29
C GLU A 11 3.21 -7.85 -2.17
N TYR A 12 3.07 -6.67 -1.60
CA TYR A 12 3.88 -6.19 -0.47
C TYR A 12 3.55 -6.93 0.82
N SER A 13 2.29 -7.34 1.00
CA SER A 13 1.88 -8.21 2.11
C SER A 13 2.60 -9.55 2.07
N VAL A 14 2.87 -10.08 0.85
CA VAL A 14 3.59 -11.34 0.67
C VAL A 14 5.03 -11.26 1.17
N ILE A 15 5.69 -10.08 1.10
CA ILE A 15 7.05 -9.88 1.63
C ILE A 15 7.07 -10.17 3.15
N ILE A 16 6.13 -9.58 3.87
CA ILE A 16 6.01 -9.77 5.32
C ILE A 16 5.57 -11.20 5.68
N LEU A 17 4.61 -11.76 4.92
CA LEU A 17 4.13 -13.13 5.13
C LEU A 17 5.26 -14.16 4.96
N LYS A 18 6.09 -14.03 3.93
CA LYS A 18 7.28 -14.88 3.74
C LYS A 18 8.21 -14.80 4.94
N LYS A 19 8.48 -13.59 5.42
CA LYS A 19 9.35 -13.40 6.59
C LYS A 19 8.78 -14.02 7.85
N LEU A 20 7.48 -13.91 8.10
CA LEU A 20 6.81 -14.55 9.24
C LEU A 20 6.97 -16.08 9.22
N LEU A 21 6.90 -16.71 8.05
CA LEU A 21 7.07 -18.16 7.90
C LEU A 21 8.50 -18.65 8.20
N GLU A 22 9.50 -17.78 8.13
CA GLU A 22 10.90 -18.11 8.45
C GLU A 22 11.20 -18.07 9.97
N ILE A 23 10.34 -17.41 10.77
CA ILE A 23 10.57 -17.20 12.20
C ILE A 23 10.07 -18.42 12.98
N LYS A 24 10.97 -19.21 13.54
CA LYS A 24 10.68 -20.49 14.19
C LYS A 24 9.71 -20.40 15.38
N ASP A 25 9.72 -19.26 16.09
CA ASP A 25 8.88 -19.06 17.28
C ASP A 25 7.44 -18.63 16.94
N PHE A 26 7.15 -18.41 15.65
CA PHE A 26 5.84 -17.98 15.16
C PHE A 26 5.15 -19.07 14.37
N GLN A 27 3.86 -19.24 14.62
CA GLN A 27 3.00 -20.14 13.87
C GLN A 27 1.85 -19.36 13.24
N ILE A 28 1.76 -19.39 11.92
CA ILE A 28 0.64 -18.77 11.22
C ILE A 28 -0.55 -19.72 11.26
N SER A 29 -1.51 -19.42 12.14
CA SER A 29 -2.72 -20.23 12.34
C SER A 29 -3.77 -19.98 11.26
N ALA A 30 -3.82 -18.76 10.71
CA ALA A 30 -4.66 -18.42 9.57
C ALA A 30 -4.10 -17.21 8.79
N ILE A 31 -4.37 -17.22 7.49
CA ILE A 31 -4.16 -16.08 6.59
C ILE A 31 -5.53 -15.59 6.16
N VAL A 32 -5.82 -14.33 6.42
CA VAL A 32 -7.07 -13.68 6.04
C VAL A 32 -6.80 -12.75 4.86
N SER A 33 -7.51 -12.96 3.77
CA SER A 33 -7.38 -12.17 2.55
C SER A 33 -8.73 -11.80 1.96
N LYS A 34 -8.74 -10.87 1.01
CA LYS A 34 -9.95 -10.53 0.26
C LYS A 34 -10.38 -11.68 -0.63
N ILE A 35 -11.67 -11.75 -0.93
CA ILE A 35 -12.19 -12.64 -1.97
C ILE A 35 -11.53 -12.36 -3.31
N ASP A 36 -11.45 -13.38 -4.14
CA ASP A 36 -10.98 -13.25 -5.52
C ASP A 36 -11.94 -12.34 -6.32
N LYS A 37 -11.39 -11.44 -7.13
CA LYS A 37 -12.17 -10.46 -7.90
C LYS A 37 -11.85 -10.54 -9.38
N PRO A 38 -12.80 -10.13 -10.26
CA PRO A 38 -12.50 -9.96 -11.67
C PRO A 38 -11.32 -9.00 -11.87
N ALA A 39 -10.34 -9.40 -12.69
CA ALA A 39 -9.17 -8.60 -13.00
C ALA A 39 -8.79 -8.66 -14.48
N GLY A 40 -8.04 -7.66 -14.95
CA GLY A 40 -7.59 -7.56 -16.33
C GLY A 40 -8.71 -7.22 -17.33
N ARG A 41 -8.35 -7.17 -18.62
CA ARG A 41 -9.29 -6.82 -19.70
C ARG A 41 -10.44 -7.84 -19.86
N ASN A 42 -10.15 -9.09 -19.57
CA ASN A 42 -11.12 -10.20 -19.74
C ASN A 42 -11.98 -10.45 -18.49
N GLN A 43 -11.86 -9.62 -17.45
CA GLN A 43 -12.63 -9.73 -16.19
C GLN A 43 -12.62 -11.15 -15.58
N LYS A 44 -11.50 -11.89 -15.75
CA LYS A 44 -11.33 -13.21 -15.16
C LYS A 44 -11.15 -13.10 -13.65
N ILE A 45 -11.91 -13.91 -12.90
CA ILE A 45 -11.73 -14.00 -11.44
C ILE A 45 -10.28 -14.42 -11.16
N THR A 46 -9.55 -13.55 -10.48
CA THR A 46 -8.12 -13.70 -10.23
C THR A 46 -7.85 -13.58 -8.73
N PRO A 47 -7.16 -14.55 -8.14
CA PRO A 47 -6.77 -14.45 -6.75
C PRO A 47 -5.80 -13.29 -6.55
N ASN A 48 -5.92 -12.61 -5.40
CA ASN A 48 -4.95 -11.61 -5.02
C ASN A 48 -3.60 -12.26 -4.65
N PRO A 49 -2.49 -11.52 -4.59
CA PRO A 49 -1.15 -12.06 -4.34
C PRO A 49 -1.04 -12.92 -3.08
N VAL A 50 -1.67 -12.51 -1.97
CA VAL A 50 -1.66 -13.28 -0.71
C VAL A 50 -2.44 -14.58 -0.84
N ALA A 51 -3.62 -14.54 -1.48
CA ALA A 51 -4.42 -15.74 -1.70
C ALA A 51 -3.70 -16.73 -2.63
N SER A 52 -3.04 -16.24 -3.69
CA SER A 52 -2.22 -17.07 -4.57
C SER A 52 -1.07 -17.74 -3.81
N PHE A 53 -0.34 -16.96 -3.01
CA PHE A 53 0.76 -17.45 -2.21
C PHE A 53 0.30 -18.50 -1.19
N ALA A 54 -0.78 -18.22 -0.46
CA ALA A 54 -1.32 -19.14 0.54
C ALA A 54 -1.76 -20.48 -0.08
N LYS A 55 -2.43 -20.45 -1.25
CA LYS A 55 -2.83 -21.66 -2.00
C LYS A 55 -1.62 -22.48 -2.45
N GLN A 56 -0.57 -21.82 -2.98
CA GLN A 56 0.66 -22.49 -3.44
C GLN A 56 1.43 -23.20 -2.31
N HIS A 57 1.35 -22.66 -1.10
CA HIS A 57 2.06 -23.19 0.07
C HIS A 57 1.17 -24.00 1.02
N ASN A 58 -0.06 -24.34 0.61
CA ASN A 58 -1.04 -25.11 1.41
C ASN A 58 -1.29 -24.50 2.80
N LEU A 59 -1.30 -23.17 2.92
CA LEU A 59 -1.54 -22.46 4.16
C LEU A 59 -3.06 -22.30 4.42
N ASN A 60 -3.45 -22.19 5.69
CA ASN A 60 -4.85 -22.01 6.08
C ASN A 60 -5.37 -20.63 5.65
N LEU A 61 -5.99 -20.56 4.47
CA LEU A 61 -6.51 -19.34 3.86
C LEU A 61 -7.99 -19.14 4.14
N LEU A 62 -8.34 -17.98 4.68
CA LEU A 62 -9.71 -17.51 4.88
C LEU A 62 -9.93 -16.26 4.01
N GLN A 63 -10.84 -16.36 3.04
CA GLN A 63 -11.17 -15.22 2.17
C GLN A 63 -12.49 -14.59 2.60
N ILE A 64 -12.53 -13.25 2.72
CA ILE A 64 -13.68 -12.53 3.27
C ILE A 64 -14.01 -11.24 2.50
N GLU A 65 -15.27 -10.85 2.57
CA GLU A 65 -15.74 -9.51 2.19
C GLU A 65 -15.95 -8.63 3.43
N SER A 66 -16.41 -9.24 4.54
CA SER A 66 -16.71 -8.56 5.80
C SER A 66 -16.40 -9.45 7.00
N PHE A 67 -16.30 -8.86 8.17
CA PHE A 67 -16.14 -9.57 9.45
C PHE A 67 -17.50 -10.01 10.00
N THR A 68 -18.05 -11.10 9.44
CA THR A 68 -19.32 -11.65 9.92
C THR A 68 -19.19 -12.28 11.30
N PRO A 69 -20.31 -12.49 12.07
CA PRO A 69 -20.26 -13.17 13.35
C PRO A 69 -19.64 -14.58 13.25
N GLU A 70 -19.95 -15.33 12.19
CA GLU A 70 -19.41 -16.67 11.95
C GLU A 70 -17.89 -16.63 11.72
N PHE A 71 -17.41 -15.62 10.97
CA PHE A 71 -15.99 -15.41 10.77
C PHE A 71 -15.28 -15.09 12.09
N LYS A 72 -15.83 -14.16 12.87
CA LYS A 72 -15.28 -13.79 14.19
C LYS A 72 -15.23 -14.99 15.13
N LEU A 73 -16.26 -15.82 15.16
CA LEU A 73 -16.28 -17.06 15.93
C LEU A 73 -15.15 -18.02 15.48
N LYS A 74 -14.95 -18.16 14.16
CA LYS A 74 -13.86 -18.97 13.61
C LYS A 74 -12.49 -18.46 14.06
N ILE A 75 -12.25 -17.15 14.00
CA ILE A 75 -11.01 -16.52 14.46
C ILE A 75 -10.79 -16.70 15.96
N ARG A 76 -11.84 -16.52 16.77
CA ARG A 76 -11.80 -16.71 18.24
C ARG A 76 -11.36 -18.13 18.62
N ASN A 77 -11.85 -19.14 17.90
CA ASN A 77 -11.51 -20.54 18.15
C ASN A 77 -10.04 -20.90 17.84
N LEU A 78 -9.33 -20.07 17.09
CA LEU A 78 -7.90 -20.28 16.80
C LEU A 78 -6.97 -19.91 17.97
N LYS A 79 -7.48 -19.28 19.05
CA LYS A 79 -6.72 -18.88 20.24
C LYS A 79 -5.43 -18.13 19.87
N LEU A 80 -5.59 -17.03 19.17
CA LEU A 80 -4.49 -16.26 18.58
C LEU A 80 -3.78 -15.40 19.63
N ASP A 81 -2.46 -15.32 19.52
CA ASP A 81 -1.67 -14.42 20.33
C ASP A 81 -1.62 -13.02 19.73
N ILE A 82 -1.39 -12.89 18.42
CA ILE A 82 -1.23 -11.59 17.75
C ILE A 82 -1.80 -11.62 16.33
N GLY A 83 -2.36 -10.48 15.90
CA GLY A 83 -2.70 -10.23 14.50
C GLY A 83 -1.62 -9.38 13.82
N ILE A 84 -1.29 -9.70 12.57
CA ILE A 84 -0.41 -8.87 11.73
C ILE A 84 -1.18 -8.44 10.49
N CYS A 85 -1.30 -7.12 10.29
CA CYS A 85 -2.02 -6.53 9.17
C CYS A 85 -1.05 -5.79 8.24
N VAL A 86 -1.17 -6.06 6.93
CA VAL A 86 -0.34 -5.39 5.91
C VAL A 86 -1.16 -5.16 4.65
N ALA A 87 -1.40 -3.91 4.29
CA ALA A 87 -2.10 -3.53 3.06
C ALA A 87 -3.36 -4.39 2.81
N PHE A 88 -4.18 -4.55 3.85
CA PHE A 88 -5.40 -5.35 3.80
C PHE A 88 -6.59 -4.55 3.24
N GLY A 89 -6.73 -3.27 3.63
CA GLY A 89 -7.85 -2.41 3.26
C GLY A 89 -9.18 -2.82 3.91
N PRO A 90 -10.33 -2.18 3.51
CA PRO A 90 -11.62 -2.50 4.10
C PRO A 90 -12.00 -3.99 3.90
N PRO A 91 -12.78 -4.61 4.82
CA PRO A 91 -13.43 -3.98 5.97
C PRO A 91 -12.44 -3.53 7.03
N TYR A 92 -12.72 -2.40 7.68
CA TYR A 92 -11.95 -1.94 8.84
C TYR A 92 -12.28 -2.80 10.04
N PHE A 93 -11.30 -2.99 10.93
CA PHE A 93 -11.46 -3.78 12.14
C PHE A 93 -12.39 -3.05 13.11
N ASP A 94 -13.42 -3.73 13.57
CA ASP A 94 -14.19 -3.28 14.74
C ASP A 94 -13.50 -3.69 16.04
N GLN A 95 -13.96 -3.16 17.16
CA GLN A 95 -13.33 -3.38 18.46
C GLN A 95 -13.28 -4.88 18.82
N GLU A 96 -14.32 -5.63 18.48
CA GLU A 96 -14.34 -7.08 18.74
C GLU A 96 -13.20 -7.80 18.01
N MET A 97 -13.00 -7.50 16.70
CA MET A 97 -11.91 -8.10 15.94
C MET A 97 -10.53 -7.69 16.46
N ILE A 98 -10.37 -6.44 16.90
CA ILE A 98 -9.12 -5.92 17.48
C ILE A 98 -8.77 -6.66 18.76
N ASP A 99 -9.77 -7.03 19.54
CA ASP A 99 -9.61 -7.65 20.85
C ASP A 99 -9.50 -9.18 20.81
N LEU A 100 -9.75 -9.84 19.66
CA LEU A 100 -9.65 -11.29 19.54
C LEU A 100 -8.23 -11.83 19.78
N PRO A 101 -7.15 -11.27 19.21
CA PRO A 101 -5.80 -11.68 19.54
C PRO A 101 -5.37 -11.09 20.90
N LYS A 102 -4.71 -11.92 21.72
CA LYS A 102 -4.24 -11.54 23.07
C LYS A 102 -3.42 -10.24 23.08
N TYR A 103 -2.54 -10.06 22.11
CA TYR A 103 -1.63 -8.92 21.95
C TYR A 103 -2.09 -7.97 20.83
N LYS A 104 -3.43 -7.91 20.59
CA LYS A 104 -4.04 -7.03 19.58
C LYS A 104 -3.56 -7.30 18.14
N ILE A 105 -3.79 -6.34 17.25
CA ILE A 105 -3.39 -6.41 15.86
C ILE A 105 -2.35 -5.31 15.59
N VAL A 106 -1.22 -5.68 15.05
CA VAL A 106 -0.16 -4.77 14.61
C VAL A 106 -0.30 -4.52 13.11
N ASN A 107 -0.34 -3.26 12.70
CA ASN A 107 -0.25 -2.88 11.29
C ASN A 107 1.15 -2.35 10.95
N ILE A 108 1.57 -2.60 9.72
CA ILE A 108 2.83 -2.11 9.14
C ILE A 108 2.49 -1.11 8.06
N HIS A 109 2.70 0.19 8.37
CA HIS A 109 2.31 1.30 7.51
C HIS A 109 3.54 2.03 6.95
N PRO A 110 3.68 2.17 5.62
CA PRO A 110 4.87 2.75 5.00
C PRO A 110 4.80 4.28 4.95
N SER A 111 4.68 4.90 6.11
CA SER A 111 4.81 6.35 6.31
C SER A 111 5.26 6.69 7.73
N PRO A 112 5.81 7.90 7.97
CA PRO A 112 6.09 8.40 9.31
C PRO A 112 4.81 8.88 10.00
N LEU A 113 3.97 7.95 10.51
CA LEU A 113 2.76 8.32 11.24
C LEU A 113 3.08 9.34 12.37
N PRO A 114 2.20 10.32 12.59
CA PRO A 114 0.83 10.48 12.13
C PRO A 114 0.65 11.06 10.72
N LYS A 115 1.74 11.34 10.01
CA LYS A 115 1.68 11.86 8.63
C LYS A 115 1.37 10.75 7.63
N TYR A 116 0.68 11.11 6.54
CA TYR A 116 0.38 10.20 5.43
C TYR A 116 -0.45 8.99 5.83
N ARG A 117 -1.47 9.17 6.69
CA ARG A 117 -2.50 8.16 6.91
C ARG A 117 -3.28 7.89 5.63
N GLY A 118 -3.80 6.67 5.47
CA GLY A 118 -4.66 6.28 4.36
C GLY A 118 -4.05 5.25 3.42
N ALA A 119 -4.72 5.00 2.30
CA ALA A 119 -4.49 3.81 1.48
C ALA A 119 -3.26 3.87 0.56
N THR A 120 -2.73 5.07 0.25
CA THR A 120 -1.65 5.25 -0.73
C THR A 120 -0.56 6.19 -0.24
N PRO A 121 0.07 5.92 0.94
CA PRO A 121 1.04 6.82 1.54
C PRO A 121 2.30 7.01 0.68
N GLY A 122 2.81 5.96 0.03
CA GLY A 122 4.03 6.04 -0.78
C GLY A 122 3.93 7.03 -1.95
N PRO A 123 2.94 6.89 -2.86
CA PRO A 123 2.73 7.85 -3.94
C PRO A 123 2.63 9.30 -3.46
N TRP A 124 1.90 9.58 -2.39
CA TRP A 124 1.77 10.95 -1.90
C TRP A 124 3.04 11.54 -1.33
N GLN A 125 3.87 10.73 -0.67
CA GLN A 125 5.19 11.18 -0.21
C GLN A 125 6.10 11.53 -1.40
N ILE A 126 6.09 10.71 -2.46
CA ILE A 126 6.85 10.99 -3.68
C ILE A 126 6.37 12.29 -4.35
N ILE A 127 5.04 12.46 -4.53
CA ILE A 127 4.44 13.66 -5.16
C ILE A 127 4.81 14.92 -4.38
N ASN A 128 4.74 14.85 -3.06
CA ASN A 128 5.06 15.98 -2.18
C ASN A 128 6.57 16.27 -2.10
N GLY A 129 7.40 15.41 -2.67
CA GLY A 129 8.86 15.61 -2.71
C GLY A 129 9.51 15.36 -1.35
N GLU A 130 8.93 14.49 -0.53
CA GLU A 130 9.55 14.07 0.72
C GLU A 130 10.88 13.35 0.43
N ILE A 131 11.88 13.66 1.26
CA ILE A 131 13.19 13.02 1.21
C ILE A 131 13.29 11.96 2.30
N ASN A 132 12.67 12.22 3.44
CA ASN A 132 12.68 11.33 4.61
C ASN A 132 11.32 10.65 4.75
N SER A 133 11.35 9.36 4.98
CA SER A 133 10.18 8.55 5.26
C SER A 133 10.46 7.58 6.41
N ALA A 134 9.46 6.81 6.81
CA ALA A 134 9.61 5.70 7.73
C ALA A 134 8.61 4.60 7.44
N VAL A 135 8.91 3.40 7.93
CA VAL A 135 7.90 2.36 8.12
C VAL A 135 7.49 2.37 9.57
N THR A 136 6.20 2.54 9.83
CA THR A 136 5.63 2.55 11.17
C THR A 136 4.98 1.22 11.49
N PHE A 137 5.40 0.59 12.57
CA PHE A 137 4.68 -0.49 13.24
C PHE A 137 3.81 0.15 14.32
N PHE A 138 2.52 -0.12 14.27
CA PHE A 138 1.59 0.44 15.25
C PHE A 138 0.49 -0.55 15.60
N GLN A 139 -0.07 -0.44 16.82
CA GLN A 139 -1.21 -1.21 17.25
C GLN A 139 -2.49 -0.61 16.65
N ILE A 140 -3.30 -1.43 15.99
CA ILE A 140 -4.59 -0.98 15.42
C ILE A 140 -5.56 -0.61 16.53
N ASP A 141 -6.27 0.48 16.33
CA ASP A 141 -7.50 0.84 17.05
C ASP A 141 -8.69 1.00 16.09
N ALA A 142 -9.82 1.49 16.57
CA ALA A 142 -11.05 1.59 15.78
C ALA A 142 -10.98 2.62 14.63
N LEU A 143 -9.97 3.48 14.60
CA LEU A 143 -9.81 4.50 13.56
C LEU A 143 -8.66 4.15 12.60
N PRO A 144 -8.79 4.44 11.29
CA PRO A 144 -7.74 4.13 10.32
C PRO A 144 -6.41 4.82 10.64
N ASP A 145 -5.33 4.03 10.72
CA ASP A 145 -3.95 4.46 10.94
C ASP A 145 -3.75 5.40 12.14
N HIS A 146 -4.57 5.21 13.18
CA HIS A 146 -4.70 6.15 14.30
C HIS A 146 -4.00 5.66 15.58
N GLY A 147 -3.95 4.35 15.79
CA GLY A 147 -3.50 3.74 17.04
C GLY A 147 -2.04 4.02 17.42
N PRO A 148 -1.63 3.66 18.63
CA PRO A 148 -0.31 4.01 19.17
C PRO A 148 0.83 3.29 18.43
N ILE A 149 1.95 4.00 18.29
CA ILE A 149 3.15 3.55 17.58
C ILE A 149 3.97 2.61 18.47
N ILE A 150 4.35 1.47 17.90
CA ILE A 150 5.30 0.54 18.50
C ILE A 150 6.73 1.02 18.20
N THR A 151 7.01 1.28 16.91
CA THR A 151 8.30 1.80 16.46
C THR A 151 8.21 2.34 15.03
N GLN A 152 9.20 3.15 14.65
CA GLN A 152 9.37 3.66 13.29
C GLN A 152 10.78 3.36 12.79
N ILE A 153 10.88 2.84 11.56
CA ILE A 153 12.17 2.59 10.90
C ILE A 153 12.33 3.64 9.81
N PRO A 154 13.24 4.60 9.98
CA PRO A 154 13.45 5.66 9.00
C PRO A 154 14.14 5.14 7.74
N PHE A 155 13.84 5.75 6.59
CA PHE A 155 14.53 5.54 5.32
C PHE A 155 14.44 6.76 4.41
N TYR A 156 15.31 6.82 3.39
CA TYR A 156 15.33 7.91 2.43
C TYR A 156 14.57 7.56 1.15
N ILE A 157 13.80 8.52 0.63
CA ILE A 157 13.18 8.47 -0.70
C ILE A 157 14.18 9.06 -1.69
N THR A 158 14.60 8.27 -2.67
CA THR A 158 15.54 8.73 -3.70
C THR A 158 14.87 9.62 -4.74
N PRO A 159 15.61 10.49 -5.44
CA PRO A 159 15.04 11.34 -6.51
C PRO A 159 14.39 10.57 -7.65
N THR A 160 14.75 9.30 -7.85
CA THR A 160 14.22 8.43 -8.91
C THR A 160 13.19 7.42 -8.40
N GLU A 161 12.79 7.51 -7.13
CA GLU A 161 11.84 6.57 -6.52
C GLU A 161 10.52 6.55 -7.26
N THR A 162 10.02 5.35 -7.54
CA THR A 162 8.65 5.09 -8.00
C THR A 162 7.83 4.51 -6.86
N SER A 163 6.50 4.43 -7.00
CA SER A 163 5.68 3.77 -5.97
C SER A 163 6.08 2.31 -5.76
N VAL A 164 6.50 1.61 -6.82
CA VAL A 164 6.94 0.21 -6.72
C VAL A 164 8.22 0.09 -5.89
N THR A 165 9.26 0.86 -6.25
CA THR A 165 10.55 0.80 -5.53
C THR A 165 10.43 1.30 -4.09
N PHE A 166 9.59 2.32 -3.86
CA PHE A 166 9.26 2.82 -2.53
C PHE A 166 8.69 1.69 -1.64
N TYR A 167 7.62 1.04 -2.09
CA TYR A 167 6.99 -0.01 -1.29
C TYR A 167 7.88 -1.25 -1.13
N GLN A 168 8.62 -1.65 -2.17
CA GLN A 168 9.59 -2.74 -2.07
C GLN A 168 10.64 -2.45 -1.00
N LYS A 169 11.23 -1.25 -0.99
CA LYS A 169 12.18 -0.80 0.03
C LYS A 169 11.56 -0.79 1.43
N ALA A 170 10.41 -0.15 1.58
CA ALA A 170 9.73 -0.01 2.87
C ALA A 170 9.40 -1.37 3.49
N PHE A 171 8.80 -2.28 2.72
CA PHE A 171 8.43 -3.60 3.24
C PHE A 171 9.61 -4.56 3.39
N ALA A 172 10.70 -4.38 2.63
CA ALA A 172 11.94 -5.10 2.87
C ALA A 172 12.59 -4.68 4.20
N LEU A 173 12.62 -3.38 4.51
CA LEU A 173 13.09 -2.86 5.80
C LEU A 173 12.23 -3.39 6.95
N ALA A 174 10.90 -3.38 6.79
CA ALA A 174 9.98 -3.94 7.76
C ALA A 174 10.23 -5.44 7.99
N ALA A 175 10.39 -6.22 6.93
CA ALA A 175 10.66 -7.65 7.00
C ALA A 175 11.98 -7.96 7.74
N ASN A 176 13.05 -7.21 7.47
CA ASN A 176 14.34 -7.40 8.12
C ASN A 176 14.29 -7.16 9.64
N SER A 177 13.44 -6.27 10.10
CA SER A 177 13.31 -5.91 11.52
C SER A 177 12.13 -6.63 12.22
N LEU A 178 11.34 -7.39 11.48
CA LEU A 178 10.04 -7.92 11.91
C LEU A 178 10.14 -8.77 13.18
N GLU A 179 11.06 -9.72 13.20
CA GLU A 179 11.23 -10.64 14.34
C GLU A 179 11.58 -9.90 15.63
N THR A 180 12.57 -9.04 15.57
CA THR A 180 13.03 -8.26 16.73
C THR A 180 11.92 -7.35 17.27
N ILE A 181 11.20 -6.66 16.38
CA ILE A 181 10.13 -5.74 16.78
C ILE A 181 8.96 -6.51 17.40
N LEU A 182 8.49 -7.59 16.77
CA LEU A 182 7.35 -8.34 17.28
C LEU A 182 7.67 -9.06 18.59
N LYS A 183 8.86 -9.65 18.72
CA LYS A 183 9.28 -10.29 19.99
C LYS A 183 9.34 -9.25 21.13
N LYS A 184 10.00 -8.13 20.89
CA LYS A 184 10.05 -7.05 21.88
C LYS A 184 8.65 -6.56 22.26
N TYR A 185 7.78 -6.28 21.30
CA TYR A 185 6.41 -5.84 21.55
C TYR A 185 5.62 -6.84 22.42
N ILE A 186 5.71 -8.14 22.11
CA ILE A 186 5.05 -9.18 22.87
C ILE A 186 5.60 -9.28 24.30
N ASP A 187 6.92 -9.15 24.47
CA ASP A 187 7.58 -9.24 25.78
C ASP A 187 7.27 -7.99 26.62
N ASP A 188 7.22 -6.80 26.03
CA ASP A 188 6.79 -5.57 26.69
C ASP A 188 5.35 -5.73 27.24
N LEU A 189 4.41 -6.26 26.45
CA LEU A 189 3.04 -6.51 26.88
C LEU A 189 2.91 -7.63 27.95
N ARG A 190 3.78 -8.63 27.93
CA ARG A 190 3.85 -9.67 28.95
C ARG A 190 4.32 -9.14 30.30
N SER A 191 5.27 -8.21 30.28
CA SER A 191 5.81 -7.57 31.48
C SER A 191 4.97 -6.38 31.98
N THR A 192 3.81 -6.14 31.37
CA THR A 192 2.94 -4.98 31.65
C THR A 192 3.64 -3.63 31.45
N THR A 193 4.70 -3.60 30.65
CA THR A 193 5.41 -2.38 30.29
C THR A 193 4.75 -1.77 29.06
N ASP A 194 4.12 -0.62 29.23
CA ASP A 194 3.54 0.14 28.12
C ASP A 194 4.60 1.04 27.50
N ASN A 195 5.22 0.55 26.42
CA ASN A 195 6.20 1.30 25.63
C ASN A 195 5.59 1.87 24.33
N LEU A 196 4.25 1.88 24.23
CA LEU A 196 3.57 2.40 23.08
C LEU A 196 3.60 3.94 23.07
N ILE A 197 3.87 4.52 21.92
CA ILE A 197 3.97 5.97 21.75
C ILE A 197 2.64 6.47 21.16
N PRO A 198 1.83 7.25 21.89
CA PRO A 198 0.65 7.87 21.33
C PRO A 198 1.03 8.76 20.13
N GLN A 199 0.21 8.72 19.07
CA GLN A 199 0.42 9.62 17.95
C GLN A 199 0.03 11.06 18.32
N ASP A 200 0.85 12.05 17.95
CA ASP A 200 0.46 13.46 18.01
C ASP A 200 -0.54 13.77 16.86
N HIS A 201 -1.82 13.68 17.17
CA HIS A 201 -2.89 13.86 16.18
C HIS A 201 -3.00 15.29 15.63
N SER A 202 -2.32 16.28 16.21
CA SER A 202 -2.25 17.64 15.64
C SER A 202 -1.43 17.67 14.35
N GLN A 203 -0.50 16.71 14.15
CA GLN A 203 0.38 16.60 12.99
C GLN A 203 -0.14 15.63 11.91
N LYS A 204 -1.34 15.08 12.09
CA LYS A 204 -1.91 14.11 11.15
C LYS A 204 -2.12 14.72 9.76
N SER A 205 -1.86 13.92 8.73
CA SER A 205 -2.33 14.20 7.38
C SER A 205 -2.99 12.97 6.77
N TYR A 206 -4.04 13.20 5.99
CA TYR A 206 -4.77 12.18 5.26
C TYR A 206 -4.69 12.48 3.77
N TYR A 207 -4.50 11.43 2.97
CA TYR A 207 -4.48 11.55 1.54
C TYR A 207 -5.43 10.54 0.89
N PRO A 208 -6.20 10.97 -0.13
CA PRO A 208 -7.15 10.09 -0.79
C PRO A 208 -6.45 8.99 -1.58
N LYS A 209 -7.18 7.91 -1.82
CA LYS A 209 -6.75 6.89 -2.78
C LYS A 209 -6.83 7.46 -4.19
N PHE A 210 -5.84 7.14 -5.02
CA PHE A 210 -5.88 7.48 -6.44
C PHE A 210 -6.89 6.61 -7.19
N ASP A 211 -7.50 7.22 -8.18
CA ASP A 211 -8.28 6.58 -9.24
C ASP A 211 -7.74 7.03 -10.62
N LYS A 212 -8.43 6.68 -11.69
CA LYS A 212 -7.99 7.05 -13.03
C LYS A 212 -8.18 8.53 -13.32
N GLU A 213 -9.18 9.15 -12.74
CA GLU A 213 -9.54 10.56 -12.93
C GLU A 213 -8.54 11.47 -12.22
N SER A 214 -8.21 11.17 -10.98
CA SER A 214 -7.23 11.92 -10.17
C SER A 214 -5.78 11.82 -10.70
N ALA A 215 -5.52 10.94 -11.67
CA ALA A 215 -4.23 10.81 -12.32
C ALA A 215 -4.01 11.79 -13.50
N GLN A 216 -4.91 12.74 -13.73
CA GLN A 216 -4.73 13.78 -14.74
C GLN A 216 -3.63 14.76 -14.33
N ILE A 217 -2.71 15.04 -15.24
CA ILE A 217 -1.63 15.99 -14.99
C ILE A 217 -2.19 17.42 -15.00
N ASN A 218 -1.85 18.16 -13.95
CA ASN A 218 -2.06 19.60 -13.92
C ASN A 218 -0.80 20.32 -14.45
N TRP A 219 -0.89 20.88 -15.62
CA TRP A 219 0.22 21.55 -16.33
C TRP A 219 0.64 22.91 -15.73
N VAL A 220 -0.05 23.41 -14.70
CA VAL A 220 0.39 24.56 -13.90
C VAL A 220 1.52 24.20 -12.94
N TRP A 221 1.68 22.92 -12.61
CA TRP A 221 2.78 22.46 -11.77
C TRP A 221 4.12 22.61 -12.47
N ASP A 222 5.17 22.82 -11.69
CA ASP A 222 6.54 22.77 -12.20
C ASP A 222 6.92 21.35 -12.69
N ASN A 223 7.93 21.28 -13.54
CA ASN A 223 8.38 20.03 -14.15
C ASN A 223 8.80 18.99 -13.09
N LYS A 224 9.38 19.41 -11.96
CA LYS A 224 9.80 18.50 -10.89
C LYS A 224 8.58 17.83 -10.21
N LYS A 225 7.51 18.60 -10.01
CA LYS A 225 6.26 18.05 -9.46
C LYS A 225 5.57 17.12 -10.46
N ILE A 226 5.56 17.46 -11.74
CA ILE A 226 5.00 16.57 -12.79
C ILE A 226 5.81 15.27 -12.87
N ASP A 227 7.14 15.33 -12.84
CA ASP A 227 7.99 14.14 -12.83
C ASP A 227 7.68 13.24 -11.61
N ARG A 228 7.63 13.82 -10.41
CA ARG A 228 7.26 13.08 -9.20
C ARG A 228 5.88 12.44 -9.30
N PHE A 229 4.91 13.17 -9.86
CA PHE A 229 3.54 12.67 -10.06
C PHE A 229 3.51 11.48 -11.03
N VAL A 230 4.21 11.56 -12.15
CA VAL A 230 4.32 10.47 -13.12
C VAL A 230 4.96 9.24 -12.49
N ARG A 231 6.08 9.39 -11.78
CA ARG A 231 6.76 8.28 -11.10
C ARG A 231 5.91 7.66 -9.99
N ALA A 232 5.24 8.47 -9.21
CA ALA A 232 4.38 8.03 -8.11
C ALA A 232 3.16 7.23 -8.60
N LEU A 233 2.64 7.51 -9.78
CA LEU A 233 1.45 6.87 -10.32
C LEU A 233 1.76 5.72 -11.31
N THR A 234 3.03 5.39 -11.51
CA THR A 234 3.44 4.23 -12.30
C THR A 234 3.62 3.02 -11.38
N PRO A 235 3.06 1.84 -11.67
CA PRO A 235 2.35 1.44 -12.91
C PRO A 235 0.83 1.67 -12.89
N TRP A 236 0.27 2.16 -11.81
CA TRP A 236 -1.17 2.41 -11.69
C TRP A 236 -1.43 3.63 -10.78
N PRO A 237 -2.40 4.49 -11.11
CA PRO A 237 -3.31 4.46 -12.26
C PRO A 237 -2.68 4.92 -13.60
N ILE A 238 -1.44 5.36 -13.63
CA ILE A 238 -0.67 5.99 -14.71
C ILE A 238 -1.15 7.42 -14.96
N ALA A 239 -0.23 8.37 -14.81
CA ALA A 239 -0.50 9.77 -15.09
C ALA A 239 -0.91 9.99 -16.55
N TRP A 240 -1.85 10.88 -16.80
CA TRP A 240 -2.37 11.11 -18.15
C TRP A 240 -2.74 12.57 -18.40
N THR A 241 -2.84 12.92 -19.67
CA THR A 241 -3.33 14.20 -20.16
C THR A 241 -4.13 14.01 -21.45
N TYR A 242 -4.70 15.09 -21.95
CA TYR A 242 -5.25 15.10 -23.30
C TYR A 242 -4.24 15.61 -24.31
N VAL A 243 -4.32 15.09 -25.53
CA VAL A 243 -3.62 15.59 -26.72
C VAL A 243 -4.64 15.85 -27.83
N ILE A 244 -4.32 16.80 -28.69
CA ILE A 244 -5.13 17.18 -29.85
C ILE A 244 -4.36 16.79 -31.12
N ASN A 245 -4.99 16.06 -32.02
CA ASN A 245 -4.39 15.70 -33.31
C ASN A 245 -4.63 16.80 -34.37
N LYS A 246 -4.08 16.63 -35.59
CA LYS A 246 -4.22 17.59 -36.69
C LYS A 246 -5.66 17.77 -37.19
N GLN A 247 -6.57 16.86 -36.85
CA GLN A 247 -8.00 16.91 -37.14
C GLN A 247 -8.82 17.47 -35.97
N GLU A 248 -8.15 18.14 -34.99
CA GLU A 248 -8.76 18.71 -33.79
C GLU A 248 -9.46 17.71 -32.87
N GLN A 249 -9.17 16.42 -33.04
CA GLN A 249 -9.72 15.38 -32.18
C GLN A 249 -8.92 15.33 -30.87
N LYS A 250 -9.64 15.32 -29.75
CA LYS A 250 -9.09 15.20 -28.40
C LYS A 250 -8.99 13.75 -27.99
N LEU A 251 -7.78 13.28 -27.66
CA LEU A 251 -7.47 11.90 -27.28
C LEU A 251 -6.76 11.86 -25.94
N LYS A 252 -6.99 10.81 -25.17
CA LYS A 252 -6.27 10.59 -23.89
C LYS A 252 -4.88 10.05 -24.18
N MET A 253 -3.86 10.64 -23.51
CA MET A 253 -2.49 10.17 -23.56
C MET A 253 -1.99 9.83 -22.17
N LYS A 254 -1.56 8.59 -21.96
CA LYS A 254 -0.84 8.16 -20.75
C LYS A 254 0.63 8.53 -20.85
N ILE A 255 1.22 8.93 -19.72
CA ILE A 255 2.64 9.31 -19.62
C ILE A 255 3.28 8.36 -18.60
N PHE A 256 4.29 7.59 -19.05
CA PHE A 256 4.99 6.61 -18.23
C PHE A 256 6.28 7.15 -17.64
N THR A 257 6.94 8.03 -18.38
CA THR A 257 8.15 8.74 -17.95
C THR A 257 8.11 10.20 -18.39
N PHE A 258 8.69 11.06 -17.57
CA PHE A 258 8.70 12.51 -17.79
C PHE A 258 10.08 13.09 -17.44
N ASN A 259 10.58 14.02 -18.25
CA ASN A 259 11.77 14.82 -17.98
C ASN A 259 11.64 16.15 -18.72
N THR A 260 11.19 17.20 -18.06
CA THR A 260 10.80 18.52 -18.64
C THR A 260 9.67 18.44 -19.68
N GLU A 261 9.55 17.32 -20.36
CA GLU A 261 8.46 16.96 -21.28
C GLU A 261 8.15 15.45 -21.17
N PRO A 262 7.02 14.95 -21.69
CA PRO A 262 6.77 13.52 -21.78
C PRO A 262 7.87 12.80 -22.56
N VAL A 263 8.30 11.63 -22.07
CA VAL A 263 9.32 10.81 -22.74
C VAL A 263 8.68 9.57 -23.34
N GLU A 264 8.10 8.71 -22.51
CA GLU A 264 7.44 7.49 -22.94
C GLU A 264 5.93 7.64 -22.72
N VAL A 265 5.16 7.45 -23.78
CA VAL A 265 3.72 7.75 -23.80
C VAL A 265 2.91 6.65 -24.48
N GLN A 266 1.60 6.66 -24.23
CA GLN A 266 0.64 5.86 -24.97
C GLN A 266 -0.62 6.68 -25.24
N ILE A 267 -0.87 6.98 -26.51
CA ILE A 267 -2.11 7.62 -26.96
C ILE A 267 -3.20 6.56 -27.05
N GLU A 268 -4.41 6.94 -26.71
CA GLU A 268 -5.60 6.08 -26.79
C GLU A 268 -5.71 5.39 -28.16
N GLY A 269 -5.94 4.08 -28.14
CA GLY A 269 -6.02 3.24 -29.35
C GLY A 269 -4.68 2.94 -30.02
N LYS A 270 -3.52 3.39 -29.46
CA LYS A 270 -2.20 3.19 -30.04
C LYS A 270 -1.27 2.38 -29.11
N GLN A 271 -0.16 1.94 -29.69
CA GLN A 271 0.93 1.29 -28.94
C GLN A 271 1.73 2.34 -28.15
N LYS A 272 2.46 1.87 -27.13
CA LYS A 272 3.41 2.65 -26.36
C LYS A 272 4.58 3.05 -27.24
N THR A 273 5.00 4.33 -27.16
CA THR A 273 6.04 4.92 -28.03
C THR A 273 6.74 6.08 -27.33
N LEU A 274 7.76 6.65 -27.96
CA LEU A 274 8.43 7.86 -27.49
C LEU A 274 7.68 9.11 -27.94
N TRP A 275 7.56 10.11 -27.07
CA TRP A 275 6.89 11.38 -27.37
C TRP A 275 7.48 12.11 -28.59
N PRO A 276 8.82 12.22 -28.80
CA PRO A 276 9.38 12.84 -29.97
C PRO A 276 8.95 12.24 -31.31
N GLU A 277 8.58 10.94 -31.33
CA GLU A 277 8.13 10.27 -32.56
C GLU A 277 6.72 10.71 -32.96
N VAL A 278 5.88 11.07 -31.99
CA VAL A 278 4.46 11.38 -32.20
C VAL A 278 4.12 12.87 -32.01
N SER A 279 4.96 13.66 -31.35
CA SER A 279 4.73 15.08 -31.06
C SER A 279 4.48 15.95 -32.30
N LYS A 280 5.00 15.56 -33.46
CA LYS A 280 4.72 16.21 -34.76
C LYS A 280 3.28 16.05 -35.27
N TYR A 281 2.54 15.12 -34.71
CA TYR A 281 1.12 14.82 -35.07
C TYR A 281 0.14 15.23 -33.97
N TYR A 282 0.62 15.50 -32.74
CA TYR A 282 -0.19 15.79 -31.57
C TYR A 282 0.35 16.96 -30.79
N SER A 283 -0.51 17.81 -30.28
CA SER A 283 -0.19 18.83 -29.28
C SER A 283 -0.79 18.49 -27.92
N ILE A 284 -0.08 18.79 -26.84
CA ILE A 284 -0.63 18.60 -25.48
C ILE A 284 -1.68 19.67 -25.21
N ASP A 285 -2.87 19.24 -24.80
CA ASP A 285 -3.92 20.15 -24.34
C ASP A 285 -3.63 20.57 -22.89
N LYS A 286 -3.09 21.79 -22.73
CA LYS A 286 -2.80 22.38 -21.42
C LYS A 286 -3.93 23.25 -20.87
N SER A 287 -5.07 23.32 -21.57
CA SER A 287 -6.19 24.18 -21.20
C SER A 287 -7.02 23.62 -20.02
N GLN A 288 -6.83 22.36 -19.67
CA GLN A 288 -7.57 21.70 -18.60
C GLN A 288 -6.72 21.70 -17.32
N VAL A 289 -7.08 22.60 -16.42
CA VAL A 289 -6.56 22.71 -15.06
C VAL A 289 -7.66 22.36 -14.07
#